data_6d70ffb558c0ff98a44a5be325fd4018
#
_entry.id   6d70ffb558c0ff98a44a5be325fd4018
#
_cell.length_a   1.000
_cell.length_b   1.000
_cell.length_c   1.000
_cell.angle_alpha   90.00
_cell.angle_beta   90.00
_cell.angle_gamma   90.00
#
_symmetry.space_group_name_H-M   'P 1'
#
loop_
_entity.id
_entity.type
_entity.pdbx_description
1 polymer ?
#
loop_
_entity_poly.entity_id
_entity_poly.type
_entity_poly.pdbx_seq_one_letter_code
_entity_poly.pdbx_strand_id
1 'polypeptide(L)'
;ESKFKPEAGQRKNIPACLAAWLRLTTATVMSKNLIIVESPAKVKTIKKFLGREYKVEASVGHVRDLPVKTLGVDEDSFEPEYRVIPGKEKVVKKLKDAASGADMIYLAPDPDREGEAIAWHVAELIDGGDHEKVRRIMFNEITARAKREALENPRELNRDLFNSQQARRVLDRLVGYKVSPLLWKKIKRGISAGRVQSVALKIIVEREKERLAFESKEYWVFKALLEGKNPPAFETELWKVKGKKADVGSAEEAQGLYDRVKDAEWKVQSIEEKERSRGPLPPFITSTMQQEASRRIGFSAKKTMSTAQRLYEGVDLDKSGTTALITYMRTDSVRIANEARDAAKDFIVGNFGKNYYPPKPRYFKSKGSAQEAHEAIRPLDPSITPADLKGKLPA
;
A
#
# COMPACT_ATOMS: atom_id res chain seq x y z
N GLU A 1 34.75 -1.36 -67.82
CA GLU A 1 35.91 -0.48 -68.07
C GLU A 1 35.53 0.96 -67.77
N SER A 2 36.00 1.52 -66.73
CA SER A 2 36.80 2.72 -66.53
C SER A 2 36.91 3.04 -65.06
N LYS A 3 38.14 2.94 -64.60
CA LYS A 3 38.57 3.27 -63.24
C LYS A 3 38.46 4.78 -63.01
N PHE A 4 37.75 5.19 -61.99
CA PHE A 4 37.87 6.54 -61.41
C PHE A 4 38.63 6.44 -60.07
N LYS A 5 39.86 7.01 -60.07
CA LYS A 5 40.60 7.32 -58.84
C LYS A 5 40.13 8.68 -58.35
N PRO A 6 39.85 8.89 -57.05
CA PRO A 6 39.68 10.23 -56.51
C PRO A 6 41.07 10.80 -56.15
N GLU A 7 41.32 11.98 -56.66
CA GLU A 7 42.47 12.83 -56.34
C GLU A 7 42.40 13.33 -54.88
N ALA A 8 43.59 13.39 -54.27
CA ALA A 8 43.80 14.00 -52.97
C ALA A 8 43.71 15.54 -53.10
N GLY A 9 42.68 16.13 -52.54
CA GLY A 9 42.41 17.56 -52.58
C GLY A 9 41.98 18.14 -51.24
N GLN A 10 42.92 18.85 -50.62
CA GLN A 10 42.69 19.98 -49.68
C GLN A 10 41.93 19.75 -48.38
N ARG A 11 42.65 19.54 -47.28
CA ARG A 11 42.18 19.82 -45.90
C ARG A 11 41.88 21.32 -45.80
N LYS A 12 40.59 21.68 -45.84
CA LYS A 12 40.16 23.00 -45.46
C LYS A 12 40.36 23.15 -43.95
N ASN A 13 41.24 24.06 -43.55
CA ASN A 13 41.39 24.50 -42.17
C ASN A 13 40.07 25.07 -41.67
N ILE A 14 39.43 24.39 -40.73
CA ILE A 14 38.30 24.92 -39.99
C ILE A 14 38.85 26.03 -39.08
N PRO A 15 38.31 27.29 -39.15
CA PRO A 15 38.82 28.38 -38.34
C PRO A 15 38.72 28.00 -36.87
N ALA A 16 39.76 28.33 -36.09
CA ALA A 16 39.83 28.07 -34.64
C ALA A 16 38.59 28.59 -33.85
N CYS A 17 37.91 29.59 -34.39
CA CYS A 17 36.65 30.12 -33.86
C CYS A 17 35.46 29.12 -33.93
N LEU A 18 35.38 28.29 -34.97
CA LEU A 18 34.30 27.28 -35.11
C LEU A 18 34.56 26.08 -34.20
N ALA A 19 35.82 25.73 -33.96
CA ALA A 19 36.20 24.67 -33.01
C ALA A 19 36.00 25.10 -31.55
N ALA A 20 36.14 26.40 -31.24
CA ALA A 20 35.80 26.98 -29.94
C ALA A 20 34.27 27.01 -29.74
N TRP A 21 33.49 27.29 -30.80
CA TRP A 21 32.02 27.31 -30.73
C TRP A 21 31.42 25.90 -30.54
N LEU A 22 32.01 24.87 -31.19
CA LEU A 22 31.63 23.46 -30.97
C LEU A 22 32.06 22.92 -29.60
N ARG A 23 33.07 23.52 -28.94
CA ARG A 23 33.43 23.18 -27.55
C ARG A 23 32.54 23.85 -26.49
N LEU A 24 31.87 24.95 -26.83
CA LEU A 24 30.92 25.62 -25.94
C LEU A 24 29.51 25.01 -25.92
N THR A 25 29.21 24.10 -26.87
CA THR A 25 27.89 23.42 -26.93
C THR A 25 27.85 22.05 -26.24
N THR A 26 28.96 21.58 -25.65
CA THR A 26 28.98 20.46 -24.69
C THR A 26 29.13 20.98 -23.26
N ALA A 27 28.44 22.06 -22.90
CA ALA A 27 28.19 22.34 -21.52
C ALA A 27 27.34 21.17 -21.02
N THR A 28 27.93 20.29 -20.24
CA THR A 28 27.19 19.31 -19.42
C THR A 28 26.12 20.11 -18.72
N VAL A 29 24.85 19.90 -19.12
CA VAL A 29 23.71 20.52 -18.40
C VAL A 29 23.81 19.93 -17.02
N MET A 30 24.42 20.70 -16.10
CA MET A 30 24.42 20.34 -14.68
C MET A 30 22.97 20.32 -14.25
N SER A 31 22.56 19.19 -13.71
CA SER A 31 21.18 19.02 -13.22
C SER A 31 20.92 20.10 -12.16
N LYS A 32 20.06 21.06 -12.50
CA LYS A 32 19.73 22.21 -11.63
C LYS A 32 18.83 21.83 -10.47
N ASN A 33 18.12 20.70 -10.56
CA ASN A 33 17.14 20.26 -9.58
C ASN A 33 17.53 18.91 -8.98
N LEU A 34 17.32 18.76 -7.68
CA LEU A 34 17.55 17.51 -6.96
C LEU A 34 16.21 16.94 -6.50
N ILE A 35 15.96 15.65 -6.79
CA ILE A 35 14.81 14.91 -6.21
C ILE A 35 15.36 13.88 -5.25
N ILE A 36 14.86 13.85 -4.01
CA ILE A 36 15.26 12.88 -3.00
C ILE A 36 14.06 11.99 -2.67
N VAL A 37 14.22 10.68 -2.87
CA VAL A 37 13.25 9.63 -2.55
C VAL A 37 13.75 8.78 -1.40
N GLU A 38 12.87 7.95 -0.79
CA GLU A 38 13.31 7.11 0.32
C GLU A 38 14.01 5.81 -0.11
N SER A 39 13.79 5.31 -1.35
CA SER A 39 14.34 4.01 -1.77
C SER A 39 15.09 4.04 -3.10
N PRO A 40 16.15 3.21 -3.27
CA PRO A 40 16.85 3.07 -4.55
C PRO A 40 15.97 2.52 -5.69
N ALA A 41 14.93 1.73 -5.36
CA ALA A 41 13.99 1.22 -6.35
C ALA A 41 13.22 2.37 -7.01
N LYS A 42 12.69 3.31 -6.21
CA LYS A 42 12.03 4.53 -6.72
C LYS A 42 12.95 5.39 -7.59
N VAL A 43 14.24 5.47 -7.27
CA VAL A 43 15.21 6.20 -8.13
C VAL A 43 15.16 5.68 -9.56
N LYS A 44 15.18 4.36 -9.74
CA LYS A 44 15.16 3.74 -11.08
C LYS A 44 13.84 4.05 -11.81
N THR A 45 12.71 3.89 -11.13
CA THR A 45 11.38 4.10 -11.72
C THR A 45 11.15 5.56 -12.08
N ILE A 46 11.52 6.50 -11.19
CA ILE A 46 11.29 7.93 -11.40
C ILE A 46 12.22 8.49 -12.49
N LYS A 47 13.48 8.07 -12.53
CA LYS A 47 14.43 8.51 -13.56
C LYS A 47 13.95 8.30 -15.00
N LYS A 48 13.14 7.28 -15.26
CA LYS A 48 12.59 7.04 -16.61
C LYS A 48 11.73 8.18 -17.14
N PHE A 49 11.12 8.92 -16.23
CA PHE A 49 10.15 9.97 -16.57
C PHE A 49 10.71 11.38 -16.38
N LEU A 50 11.99 11.52 -16.02
CA LEU A 50 12.64 12.81 -15.75
C LEU A 50 13.58 13.21 -16.89
N GLY A 51 13.66 14.52 -17.14
CA GLY A 51 14.66 15.11 -18.02
C GLY A 51 16.05 15.13 -17.37
N ARG A 52 17.05 15.56 -18.15
CA ARG A 52 18.45 15.67 -17.71
C ARG A 52 18.69 16.76 -16.68
N GLU A 53 17.73 17.64 -16.50
CA GLU A 53 17.71 18.75 -15.51
C GLU A 53 17.49 18.28 -14.09
N TYR A 54 17.10 17.02 -13.88
CA TYR A 54 16.86 16.45 -12.54
C TYR A 54 17.90 15.39 -12.18
N LYS A 55 18.53 15.56 -11.03
CA LYS A 55 19.29 14.52 -10.35
C LYS A 55 18.38 13.82 -9.33
N VAL A 56 18.40 12.49 -9.27
CA VAL A 56 17.59 11.72 -8.31
C VAL A 56 18.50 10.92 -7.41
N GLU A 57 18.32 11.09 -6.09
CA GLU A 57 19.07 10.41 -5.04
C GLU A 57 18.12 9.75 -4.04
N ALA A 58 18.61 8.78 -3.25
CA ALA A 58 17.82 8.10 -2.24
C ALA A 58 18.40 8.33 -0.84
N SER A 59 17.52 8.57 0.15
CA SER A 59 17.87 8.60 1.58
C SER A 59 18.07 7.20 2.16
N VAL A 60 17.59 6.17 1.45
CA VAL A 60 17.60 4.78 1.91
C VAL A 60 16.86 4.63 3.25
N GLY A 61 15.66 5.17 3.34
CA GLY A 61 14.83 5.24 4.55
C GLY A 61 15.21 6.42 5.45
N HIS A 62 14.95 6.29 6.75
CA HIS A 62 15.30 7.33 7.72
C HIS A 62 16.81 7.56 7.80
N VAL A 63 17.22 8.82 7.91
CA VAL A 63 18.61 9.25 8.10
C VAL A 63 18.93 9.67 9.53
N ARG A 64 17.91 10.04 10.32
CA ARG A 64 17.98 10.38 11.76
C ARG A 64 16.99 9.55 12.54
N ASP A 65 17.32 9.20 13.76
CA ASP A 65 16.44 8.55 14.74
C ASP A 65 16.90 8.88 16.16
N LEU A 66 16.10 8.48 17.15
CA LEU A 66 16.44 8.54 18.56
C LEU A 66 17.65 7.64 18.87
N PRO A 67 18.50 7.97 19.84
CA PRO A 67 19.65 7.15 20.25
C PRO A 67 19.25 5.72 20.59
N VAL A 68 20.09 4.76 20.22
CA VAL A 68 19.77 3.32 20.42
C VAL A 68 19.83 2.91 21.89
N LYS A 69 20.77 3.47 22.66
CA LYS A 69 21.09 3.01 24.03
C LYS A 69 20.42 3.81 25.15
N THR A 70 19.93 5.02 24.84
CA THR A 70 19.34 5.93 25.83
C THR A 70 17.87 6.21 25.46
N LEU A 71 17.11 6.79 26.38
CA LEU A 71 15.74 7.21 26.12
C LEU A 71 15.70 8.20 24.95
N GLY A 72 16.61 9.18 24.91
CA GLY A 72 16.71 10.16 23.83
C GLY A 72 15.47 11.06 23.69
N VAL A 73 14.72 11.19 24.77
CA VAL A 73 13.53 12.03 24.88
C VAL A 73 13.62 12.72 26.24
N ASP A 74 13.48 14.01 26.26
CA ASP A 74 13.34 14.77 27.48
C ASP A 74 12.02 14.42 28.17
N GLU A 75 12.04 14.15 29.48
CA GLU A 75 10.86 13.63 30.18
C GLU A 75 9.84 14.70 30.54
N ASP A 76 10.23 15.97 30.57
CA ASP A 76 9.38 17.09 30.92
C ASP A 76 8.76 17.74 29.68
N SER A 77 9.60 18.03 28.68
CA SER A 77 9.16 18.66 27.43
C SER A 77 8.71 17.68 26.34
N PHE A 78 9.05 16.39 26.48
CA PHE A 78 8.89 15.35 25.46
C PHE A 78 9.64 15.61 24.16
N GLU A 79 10.60 16.51 24.16
CA GLU A 79 11.40 16.79 22.97
C GLU A 79 12.38 15.64 22.67
N PRO A 80 12.40 15.15 21.41
CA PRO A 80 13.28 14.07 21.00
C PRO A 80 14.67 14.56 20.61
N GLU A 81 15.71 13.87 21.06
CA GLU A 81 17.07 14.06 20.61
C GLU A 81 17.36 13.23 19.37
N TYR A 82 17.20 13.80 18.19
CA TYR A 82 17.50 13.10 16.94
C TYR A 82 19.00 13.13 16.62
N ARG A 83 19.54 11.95 16.27
CA ARG A 83 20.92 11.76 15.80
C ARG A 83 20.95 11.07 14.46
N VAL A 84 21.99 11.29 13.67
CA VAL A 84 22.22 10.52 12.45
C VAL A 84 22.34 9.03 12.81
N ILE A 85 21.61 8.20 12.10
CA ILE A 85 21.61 6.75 12.32
C ILE A 85 23.01 6.20 11.98
N PRO A 86 23.65 5.40 12.87
CA PRO A 86 24.94 4.77 12.60
C PRO A 86 24.94 4.02 11.25
N GLY A 87 25.95 4.29 10.42
CA GLY A 87 26.07 3.74 9.06
C GLY A 87 25.36 4.56 7.96
N LYS A 88 24.66 5.64 8.31
CA LYS A 88 24.04 6.56 7.35
C LYS A 88 24.89 7.78 6.99
N GLU A 89 26.05 7.94 7.56
CA GLU A 89 26.94 9.09 7.37
C GLU A 89 27.31 9.28 5.90
N LYS A 90 27.59 8.18 5.18
CA LYS A 90 27.90 8.22 3.73
C LYS A 90 26.70 8.67 2.90
N VAL A 91 25.48 8.24 3.27
CA VAL A 91 24.24 8.65 2.60
C VAL A 91 24.01 10.14 2.83
N VAL A 92 24.11 10.60 4.09
CA VAL A 92 23.96 12.01 4.45
C VAL A 92 24.96 12.88 3.71
N LYS A 93 26.25 12.49 3.68
CA LYS A 93 27.26 13.20 2.92
C LYS A 93 26.90 13.30 1.44
N LYS A 94 26.52 12.19 0.82
CA LYS A 94 26.10 12.16 -0.59
C LYS A 94 24.93 13.09 -0.88
N LEU A 95 23.93 13.14 0.03
CA LEU A 95 22.78 14.04 -0.09
C LEU A 95 23.19 15.51 0.05
N LYS A 96 24.07 15.85 1.00
CA LYS A 96 24.62 17.21 1.17
C LYS A 96 25.40 17.65 -0.08
N ASP A 97 26.29 16.78 -0.58
CA ASP A 97 27.08 17.06 -1.80
C ASP A 97 26.16 17.24 -3.03
N ALA A 98 25.07 16.51 -3.10
CA ALA A 98 24.09 16.66 -4.18
C ALA A 98 23.25 17.93 -4.05
N ALA A 99 22.90 18.34 -2.81
CA ALA A 99 22.10 19.51 -2.52
C ALA A 99 22.84 20.83 -2.71
N SER A 100 24.16 20.86 -2.44
CA SER A 100 24.98 22.07 -2.53
C SER A 100 25.01 22.69 -3.93
N GLY A 101 24.84 21.90 -4.98
CA GLY A 101 24.82 22.35 -6.37
C GLY A 101 23.40 22.46 -6.97
N ALA A 102 22.35 22.27 -6.19
CA ALA A 102 20.98 22.32 -6.66
C ALA A 102 20.33 23.70 -6.48
N ASP A 103 19.60 24.15 -7.49
CA ASP A 103 18.78 25.36 -7.41
C ASP A 103 17.50 25.08 -6.59
N MET A 104 16.87 23.91 -6.82
CA MET A 104 15.70 23.44 -6.09
C MET A 104 15.86 22.00 -5.65
N ILE A 105 15.32 21.69 -4.47
CA ILE A 105 15.36 20.36 -3.86
C ILE A 105 13.93 19.88 -3.63
N TYR A 106 13.54 18.81 -4.31
CA TYR A 106 12.23 18.19 -4.16
C TYR A 106 12.34 16.93 -3.30
N LEU A 107 11.64 16.92 -2.19
CA LEU A 107 11.56 15.76 -1.30
C LEU A 107 10.34 14.92 -1.69
N ALA A 108 10.59 13.72 -2.13
CA ALA A 108 9.61 12.79 -2.71
C ALA A 108 9.50 11.42 -2.00
N PRO A 109 9.64 11.31 -0.66
CA PRO A 109 9.26 10.10 0.05
C PRO A 109 7.77 9.79 -0.08
N ASP A 110 7.35 8.63 0.46
CA ASP A 110 5.96 8.18 0.45
C ASP A 110 4.98 9.25 0.95
N PRO A 111 3.73 9.25 0.48
CA PRO A 111 2.73 10.25 0.84
C PRO A 111 2.08 9.96 2.20
N ASP A 112 2.84 9.49 3.18
CA ASP A 112 2.39 9.23 4.54
C ASP A 112 3.23 10.00 5.58
N ARG A 113 2.85 9.88 6.86
CA ARG A 113 3.56 10.55 7.96
C ARG A 113 5.01 10.10 8.13
N GLU A 114 5.33 8.84 7.78
CA GLU A 114 6.72 8.34 7.82
C GLU A 114 7.55 8.98 6.71
N GLY A 115 6.98 9.10 5.50
CA GLY A 115 7.62 9.82 4.41
C GLY A 115 7.79 11.32 4.72
N GLU A 116 6.84 11.95 5.41
CA GLU A 116 6.98 13.34 5.84
C GLU A 116 8.11 13.51 6.87
N ALA A 117 8.24 12.58 7.81
CA ALA A 117 9.35 12.59 8.77
C ALA A 117 10.71 12.38 8.09
N ILE A 118 10.79 11.50 7.09
CA ILE A 118 12.01 11.33 6.29
C ILE A 118 12.34 12.64 5.57
N ALA A 119 11.34 13.26 4.93
CA ALA A 119 11.50 14.53 4.23
C ALA A 119 12.00 15.63 5.18
N TRP A 120 11.37 15.77 6.33
CA TRP A 120 11.76 16.76 7.36
C TRP A 120 13.21 16.57 7.83
N HIS A 121 13.57 15.33 8.23
CA HIS A 121 14.93 15.04 8.69
C HIS A 121 16.00 15.22 7.61
N VAL A 122 15.66 14.95 6.35
CA VAL A 122 16.57 15.20 5.22
C VAL A 122 16.72 16.72 5.03
N ALA A 123 15.62 17.49 5.02
CA ALA A 123 15.66 18.94 4.88
C ALA A 123 16.56 19.60 5.93
N GLU A 124 16.37 19.28 7.21
CA GLU A 124 17.20 19.83 8.29
C GLU A 124 18.70 19.50 8.13
N LEU A 125 19.04 18.33 7.57
CA LEU A 125 20.43 17.94 7.37
C LEU A 125 21.12 18.63 6.19
N ILE A 126 20.36 18.95 5.12
CA ILE A 126 20.93 19.49 3.88
C ILE A 126 20.89 21.02 3.82
N ASP A 127 19.92 21.66 4.49
CA ASP A 127 19.62 23.09 4.36
C ASP A 127 19.70 23.85 5.70
N GLY A 128 19.99 23.14 6.79
CA GLY A 128 20.15 23.76 8.11
C GLY A 128 18.88 24.39 8.70
N GLY A 129 17.70 24.14 8.09
CA GLY A 129 16.41 24.62 8.60
C GLY A 129 15.82 25.83 7.89
N ASP A 130 16.49 26.38 6.87
CA ASP A 130 16.00 27.55 6.13
C ASP A 130 14.85 27.21 5.17
N HIS A 131 14.90 26.01 4.56
CA HIS A 131 13.90 25.43 3.67
C HIS A 131 13.47 26.26 2.44
N GLU A 132 14.15 27.35 2.12
CA GLU A 132 13.81 28.20 0.98
C GLU A 132 13.84 27.46 -0.36
N LYS A 133 14.84 26.59 -0.55
CA LYS A 133 15.02 25.78 -1.76
C LYS A 133 14.35 24.42 -1.69
N VAL A 134 13.70 24.08 -0.58
CA VAL A 134 13.13 22.76 -0.35
C VAL A 134 11.63 22.78 -0.61
N ARG A 135 11.15 21.81 -1.38
CA ARG A 135 9.72 21.58 -1.63
C ARG A 135 9.38 20.10 -1.49
N ARG A 136 8.17 19.84 -1.07
CA ARG A 136 7.60 18.50 -0.92
C ARG A 136 6.80 18.16 -2.17
N ILE A 137 7.07 17.00 -2.78
CA ILE A 137 6.23 16.44 -3.84
C ILE A 137 5.75 15.03 -3.43
N MET A 138 4.52 14.71 -3.75
CA MET A 138 3.87 13.47 -3.34
C MET A 138 3.31 12.72 -4.54
N PHE A 139 3.47 11.39 -4.54
CA PHE A 139 2.96 10.51 -5.58
C PHE A 139 2.06 9.43 -4.96
N ASN A 140 0.78 9.42 -5.31
CA ASN A 140 -0.10 8.28 -5.01
C ASN A 140 0.13 7.12 -5.99
N GLU A 141 0.71 7.44 -7.16
CA GLU A 141 1.11 6.49 -8.19
C GLU A 141 2.38 6.97 -8.88
N ILE A 142 3.26 6.05 -9.30
CA ILE A 142 4.51 6.40 -9.97
C ILE A 142 4.31 6.31 -11.50
N THR A 143 3.65 7.32 -12.06
CA THR A 143 3.39 7.47 -13.50
C THR A 143 3.99 8.78 -14.02
N ALA A 144 4.17 8.88 -15.34
CA ALA A 144 4.65 10.11 -15.97
C ALA A 144 3.69 11.30 -15.70
N ARG A 145 2.37 11.05 -15.64
CA ARG A 145 1.35 12.05 -15.37
C ARG A 145 1.43 12.54 -13.93
N ALA A 146 1.35 11.63 -12.96
CA ALA A 146 1.39 11.98 -11.53
C ALA A 146 2.68 12.73 -11.16
N LYS A 147 3.80 12.37 -11.77
CA LYS A 147 5.06 13.10 -11.59
C LYS A 147 4.96 14.55 -12.10
N ARG A 148 4.41 14.76 -13.31
CA ARG A 148 4.26 16.11 -13.86
C ARG A 148 3.39 16.96 -12.96
N GLU A 149 2.22 16.45 -12.59
CA GLU A 149 1.30 17.13 -11.67
C GLU A 149 1.94 17.48 -10.32
N ALA A 150 2.75 16.56 -9.76
CA ALA A 150 3.45 16.79 -8.50
C ALA A 150 4.55 17.86 -8.61
N LEU A 151 5.27 17.93 -9.74
CA LEU A 151 6.30 18.94 -9.99
C LEU A 151 5.70 20.32 -10.32
N GLU A 152 4.52 20.35 -10.94
CA GLU A 152 3.76 21.59 -11.19
C GLU A 152 3.09 22.14 -9.92
N ASN A 153 2.83 21.29 -8.93
CA ASN A 153 2.17 21.64 -7.67
C ASN A 153 3.00 21.22 -6.44
N PRO A 154 4.24 21.72 -6.31
CA PRO A 154 5.05 21.41 -5.15
C PRO A 154 4.44 22.07 -3.89
N ARG A 155 4.64 21.43 -2.73
CA ARG A 155 4.10 21.89 -1.44
C ARG A 155 5.24 22.20 -0.49
N GLU A 156 4.92 22.90 0.57
CA GLU A 156 5.80 23.00 1.73
C GLU A 156 5.77 21.70 2.53
N LEU A 157 6.76 21.50 3.40
CA LEU A 157 6.78 20.43 4.38
C LEU A 157 5.63 20.61 5.37
N ASN A 158 4.93 19.54 5.67
CA ASN A 158 3.80 19.57 6.57
C ASN A 158 4.23 19.28 8.01
N ARG A 159 4.32 20.33 8.82
CA ARG A 159 4.72 20.26 10.22
C ARG A 159 3.78 19.38 11.06
N ASP A 160 2.49 19.40 10.79
CA ASP A 160 1.50 18.64 11.57
C ASP A 160 1.64 17.12 11.33
N LEU A 161 1.89 16.71 10.08
CA LEU A 161 2.21 15.31 9.76
C LEU A 161 3.52 14.87 10.40
N PHE A 162 4.55 15.72 10.37
CA PHE A 162 5.82 15.47 11.05
C PHE A 162 5.60 15.33 12.56
N ASN A 163 4.91 16.28 13.21
CA ASN A 163 4.61 16.24 14.63
C ASN A 163 3.80 14.99 15.01
N SER A 164 2.86 14.56 14.14
CA SER A 164 2.10 13.33 14.35
C SER A 164 2.98 12.07 14.32
N GLN A 165 3.99 12.02 13.45
CA GLN A 165 4.97 10.93 13.44
C GLN A 165 5.90 11.01 14.65
N GLN A 166 6.40 12.21 14.99
CA GLN A 166 7.25 12.45 16.15
C GLN A 166 6.56 12.02 17.45
N ALA A 167 5.32 12.45 17.68
CA ALA A 167 4.54 12.06 18.85
C ALA A 167 4.40 10.53 18.96
N ARG A 168 4.14 9.85 17.85
CA ARG A 168 4.11 8.39 17.79
C ARG A 168 5.46 7.78 18.16
N ARG A 169 6.56 8.31 17.61
CA ARG A 169 7.90 7.82 17.85
C ARG A 169 8.32 7.98 19.32
N VAL A 170 8.03 9.14 19.89
CA VAL A 170 8.26 9.46 21.31
C VAL A 170 7.45 8.51 22.21
N LEU A 171 6.16 8.37 21.94
CA LEU A 171 5.29 7.48 22.73
C LEU A 171 5.75 6.00 22.67
N ASP A 172 6.12 5.50 21.50
CA ASP A 172 6.65 4.14 21.35
C ASP A 172 7.98 3.97 22.12
N ARG A 173 8.82 5.02 22.17
CA ARG A 173 10.05 5.04 22.94
C ARG A 173 9.78 5.01 24.43
N LEU A 174 8.89 5.88 24.92
CA LEU A 174 8.52 5.95 26.35
C LEU A 174 7.93 4.62 26.84
N VAL A 175 6.96 4.08 26.10
CA VAL A 175 6.33 2.77 26.45
C VAL A 175 7.38 1.66 26.45
N GLY A 176 8.21 1.58 25.39
CA GLY A 176 9.23 0.55 25.28
C GLY A 176 10.27 0.60 26.40
N TYR A 177 10.77 1.79 26.72
CA TYR A 177 11.88 1.95 27.69
C TYR A 177 11.44 1.99 29.16
N LYS A 178 10.24 2.51 29.44
CA LYS A 178 9.73 2.59 30.83
C LYS A 178 8.94 1.36 31.27
N VAL A 179 8.14 0.78 30.37
CA VAL A 179 7.27 -0.36 30.74
C VAL A 179 7.96 -1.70 30.57
N SER A 180 8.82 -1.87 29.56
CA SER A 180 9.52 -3.17 29.37
C SER A 180 10.37 -3.58 30.58
N PRO A 181 11.14 -2.71 31.25
CA PRO A 181 11.87 -3.08 32.46
C PRO A 181 10.96 -3.54 33.62
N LEU A 182 9.75 -2.98 33.73
CA LEU A 182 8.78 -3.45 34.73
C LEU A 182 8.33 -4.88 34.43
N LEU A 183 8.11 -5.21 33.17
CA LEU A 183 7.78 -6.56 32.73
C LEU A 183 8.95 -7.53 33.02
N TRP A 184 10.19 -7.10 32.81
CA TRP A 184 11.36 -7.93 33.12
C TRP A 184 11.49 -8.25 34.61
N LYS A 185 11.14 -7.27 35.46
CA LYS A 185 11.17 -7.44 36.92
C LYS A 185 10.03 -8.34 37.42
N LYS A 186 8.82 -8.22 36.80
CA LYS A 186 7.60 -8.86 37.31
C LYS A 186 7.27 -10.19 36.64
N ILE A 187 7.67 -10.40 35.39
CA ILE A 187 7.30 -11.55 34.59
C ILE A 187 8.54 -12.30 34.12
N LYS A 188 9.24 -11.79 33.08
CA LYS A 188 10.40 -12.46 32.47
C LYS A 188 11.25 -11.48 31.67
N ARG A 189 12.60 -11.64 31.72
CA ARG A 189 13.51 -10.91 30.83
C ARG A 189 13.26 -11.24 29.35
N GLY A 190 13.48 -10.27 28.47
CA GLY A 190 13.41 -10.44 27.02
C GLY A 190 12.02 -10.18 26.40
N ILE A 191 10.97 -9.99 27.23
CA ILE A 191 9.67 -9.52 26.74
C ILE A 191 9.66 -7.98 26.66
N SER A 192 8.84 -7.42 25.78
CA SER A 192 8.73 -5.96 25.64
C SER A 192 7.28 -5.50 25.60
N ALA A 193 7.05 -4.34 26.20
CA ALA A 193 5.80 -3.60 26.03
C ALA A 193 5.88 -2.76 24.76
N GLY A 194 4.74 -2.58 24.11
CA GLY A 194 4.62 -1.72 22.96
C GLY A 194 3.17 -1.42 22.68
N ARG A 195 2.92 -0.24 22.19
CA ARG A 195 1.58 0.30 21.96
C ARG A 195 0.72 -0.60 21.06
N VAL A 196 1.30 -1.12 19.97
CA VAL A 196 0.61 -2.01 19.03
C VAL A 196 0.55 -3.44 19.57
N GLN A 197 1.68 -3.98 20.01
CA GLN A 197 1.77 -5.38 20.47
C GLN A 197 0.96 -5.65 21.73
N SER A 198 0.86 -4.68 22.66
CA SER A 198 0.06 -4.85 23.88
C SER A 198 -1.43 -4.87 23.57
N VAL A 199 -1.91 -4.04 22.63
CA VAL A 199 -3.31 -4.05 22.18
C VAL A 199 -3.62 -5.36 21.43
N ALA A 200 -2.73 -5.80 20.56
CA ALA A 200 -2.89 -7.07 19.86
C ALA A 200 -2.99 -8.25 20.83
N LEU A 201 -2.12 -8.30 21.84
CA LEU A 201 -2.15 -9.32 22.88
C LEU A 201 -3.46 -9.27 23.69
N LYS A 202 -3.94 -8.07 24.03
CA LYS A 202 -5.22 -7.89 24.74
C LYS A 202 -6.37 -8.52 23.94
N ILE A 203 -6.48 -8.23 22.65
CA ILE A 203 -7.53 -8.78 21.78
C ILE A 203 -7.46 -10.32 21.75
N ILE A 204 -6.25 -10.89 21.65
CA ILE A 204 -6.05 -12.34 21.64
C ILE A 204 -6.48 -12.95 22.98
N VAL A 205 -6.10 -12.33 24.11
CA VAL A 205 -6.48 -12.80 25.47
C VAL A 205 -7.99 -12.70 25.69
N GLU A 206 -8.63 -11.64 25.23
CA GLU A 206 -10.09 -11.50 25.33
C GLU A 206 -10.78 -12.62 24.53
N ARG A 207 -10.33 -12.89 23.31
CA ARG A 207 -10.85 -13.99 22.50
C ARG A 207 -10.63 -15.36 23.14
N GLU A 208 -9.47 -15.57 23.75
CA GLU A 208 -9.16 -16.82 24.45
C GLU A 208 -10.06 -17.00 25.69
N LYS A 209 -10.35 -15.94 26.43
CA LYS A 209 -11.33 -15.99 27.53
C LYS A 209 -12.73 -16.40 27.06
N GLU A 210 -13.20 -15.83 25.95
CA GLU A 210 -14.47 -16.24 25.33
C GLU A 210 -14.44 -17.72 24.94
N ARG A 211 -13.34 -18.20 24.38
CA ARG A 211 -13.16 -19.60 24.02
C ARG A 211 -13.19 -20.53 25.24
N LEU A 212 -12.51 -20.14 26.32
CA LEU A 212 -12.48 -20.93 27.56
C LEU A 212 -13.82 -20.92 28.31
N ALA A 213 -14.60 -19.84 28.18
CA ALA A 213 -15.93 -19.73 28.74
C ALA A 213 -17.03 -20.35 27.87
N PHE A 214 -16.67 -20.87 26.70
CA PHE A 214 -17.63 -21.48 25.79
C PHE A 214 -18.12 -22.82 26.36
N GLU A 215 -19.41 -22.92 26.60
CA GLU A 215 -20.11 -24.15 26.96
C GLU A 215 -20.66 -24.81 25.69
N SER A 216 -20.28 -26.04 25.43
CA SER A 216 -20.84 -26.79 24.33
C SER A 216 -22.29 -27.17 24.65
N LYS A 217 -23.19 -26.87 23.74
CA LYS A 217 -24.60 -27.29 23.80
C LYS A 217 -24.88 -28.32 22.73
N GLU A 218 -25.49 -29.43 23.12
CA GLU A 218 -25.98 -30.41 22.18
C GLU A 218 -27.15 -29.81 21.40
N TYR A 219 -27.19 -30.07 20.11
CA TYR A 219 -28.33 -29.76 19.25
C TYR A 219 -28.51 -30.83 18.17
N TRP A 220 -29.75 -31.03 17.79
CA TRP A 220 -30.11 -32.02 16.78
C TRP A 220 -30.63 -31.33 15.54
N VAL A 221 -30.15 -31.77 14.37
CA VAL A 221 -30.58 -31.26 13.06
C VAL A 221 -31.41 -32.36 12.37
N PHE A 222 -32.62 -32.01 12.00
CA PHE A 222 -33.50 -32.90 11.25
C PHE A 222 -33.42 -32.53 9.78
N LYS A 223 -33.10 -33.54 8.98
CA LYS A 223 -33.12 -33.44 7.54
C LYS A 223 -33.98 -34.55 6.98
N ALA A 224 -34.76 -34.24 5.96
CA ALA A 224 -35.52 -35.24 5.21
C ALA A 224 -35.13 -35.14 3.73
N LEU A 225 -34.88 -36.27 3.11
CA LEU A 225 -34.75 -36.39 1.66
C LEU A 225 -36.13 -36.67 1.11
N LEU A 226 -36.70 -35.74 0.37
CA LEU A 226 -38.03 -35.84 -0.22
C LEU A 226 -37.93 -36.00 -1.72
N GLU A 227 -38.80 -36.88 -2.25
CA GLU A 227 -38.94 -37.13 -3.68
C GLU A 227 -40.35 -36.74 -4.14
N GLY A 228 -40.43 -35.83 -5.09
CA GLY A 228 -41.67 -35.42 -5.71
C GLY A 228 -41.98 -36.24 -7.00
N LYS A 229 -43.05 -35.90 -7.69
CA LYS A 229 -43.39 -36.53 -8.99
C LYS A 229 -42.30 -36.30 -10.05
N ASN A 230 -41.52 -35.22 -9.93
CA ASN A 230 -40.45 -34.88 -10.84
C ASN A 230 -39.10 -34.94 -10.11
N PRO A 231 -38.12 -35.72 -10.59
CA PRO A 231 -36.76 -35.71 -10.04
C PRO A 231 -36.06 -34.37 -10.26
N PRO A 232 -34.99 -34.06 -9.51
CA PRO A 232 -34.34 -34.93 -8.50
C PRO A 232 -34.97 -34.80 -7.10
N ALA A 233 -34.65 -35.79 -6.24
CA ALA A 233 -34.93 -35.69 -4.80
C ALA A 233 -34.21 -34.44 -4.20
N PHE A 234 -34.79 -33.82 -3.20
CA PHE A 234 -34.24 -32.63 -2.57
C PHE A 234 -34.22 -32.77 -1.05
N GLU A 235 -33.16 -32.23 -0.43
CA GLU A 235 -32.97 -32.22 1.01
C GLU A 235 -33.74 -31.04 1.65
N THR A 236 -34.44 -31.33 2.73
CA THR A 236 -35.14 -30.31 3.55
C THR A 236 -34.59 -30.33 4.97
N GLU A 237 -34.73 -29.24 5.66
CA GLU A 237 -34.30 -29.07 7.06
C GLU A 237 -35.49 -28.57 7.90
N LEU A 238 -35.62 -29.10 9.13
CA LEU A 238 -36.66 -28.68 10.04
C LEU A 238 -36.47 -27.21 10.43
N TRP A 239 -37.41 -26.37 10.05
CA TRP A 239 -37.39 -24.93 10.29
C TRP A 239 -38.13 -24.52 11.54
N LYS A 240 -39.39 -25.00 11.71
CA LYS A 240 -40.26 -24.62 12.81
C LYS A 240 -41.08 -25.79 13.33
N VAL A 241 -41.32 -25.78 14.63
CA VAL A 241 -42.26 -26.65 15.32
C VAL A 241 -43.33 -25.79 16.00
N LYS A 242 -44.61 -25.99 15.71
CA LYS A 242 -45.72 -25.19 16.22
C LYS A 242 -45.51 -23.67 16.06
N GLY A 243 -44.97 -23.25 14.88
CA GLY A 243 -44.75 -21.85 14.55
C GLY A 243 -43.48 -21.23 15.12
N LYS A 244 -42.77 -21.86 16.05
CA LYS A 244 -41.49 -21.39 16.63
C LYS A 244 -40.32 -22.07 15.94
N LYS A 245 -39.18 -21.36 15.85
CA LYS A 245 -37.93 -21.94 15.31
C LYS A 245 -37.63 -23.25 16.07
N ALA A 246 -37.31 -24.29 15.35
CA ALA A 246 -36.91 -25.56 15.93
C ALA A 246 -35.60 -25.40 16.72
N ASP A 247 -35.62 -25.81 17.98
CA ASP A 247 -34.48 -25.88 18.89
C ASP A 247 -34.58 -27.19 19.62
N VAL A 248 -33.86 -28.20 19.17
CA VAL A 248 -33.92 -29.57 19.64
C VAL A 248 -32.64 -29.86 20.39
N GLY A 249 -32.69 -29.94 21.69
CA GLY A 249 -31.55 -30.01 22.58
C GLY A 249 -31.24 -31.39 23.15
N SER A 250 -32.09 -32.41 22.90
CA SER A 250 -31.84 -33.76 23.41
C SER A 250 -32.23 -34.85 22.43
N ALA A 251 -31.71 -36.06 22.64
CA ALA A 251 -32.04 -37.25 21.88
C ALA A 251 -33.51 -37.65 22.02
N GLU A 252 -34.09 -37.48 23.22
CA GLU A 252 -35.51 -37.80 23.49
C GLU A 252 -36.43 -36.87 22.71
N GLU A 253 -36.15 -35.55 22.71
CA GLU A 253 -36.91 -34.58 21.89
C GLU A 253 -36.79 -34.90 20.40
N ALA A 254 -35.57 -35.25 19.97
CA ALA A 254 -35.30 -35.65 18.61
C ALA A 254 -36.11 -36.86 18.23
N GLN A 255 -36.09 -37.94 19.02
CA GLN A 255 -36.85 -39.16 18.76
C GLN A 255 -38.37 -38.89 18.75
N GLY A 256 -38.86 -38.09 19.68
CA GLY A 256 -40.27 -37.69 19.72
C GLY A 256 -40.74 -36.90 18.49
N LEU A 257 -39.84 -36.07 17.90
CA LEU A 257 -40.11 -35.39 16.63
C LEU A 257 -40.09 -36.36 15.46
N TYR A 258 -39.11 -37.25 15.41
CA TYR A 258 -38.98 -38.27 14.36
C TYR A 258 -40.25 -39.16 14.31
N ASP A 259 -40.69 -39.67 15.43
CA ASP A 259 -41.88 -40.56 15.50
C ASP A 259 -43.15 -39.86 15.03
N ARG A 260 -43.26 -38.58 15.16
CA ARG A 260 -44.40 -37.79 14.65
C ARG A 260 -44.35 -37.51 13.15
N VAL A 261 -43.19 -37.49 12.54
CA VAL A 261 -43.01 -37.07 11.13
C VAL A 261 -42.68 -38.24 10.18
N LYS A 262 -42.22 -39.40 10.70
CA LYS A 262 -41.76 -40.51 9.90
C LYS A 262 -42.83 -41.05 8.93
N ASP A 263 -44.12 -41.07 9.37
CA ASP A 263 -45.23 -41.55 8.59
C ASP A 263 -46.18 -40.41 8.16
N ALA A 264 -45.75 -39.15 8.29
CA ALA A 264 -46.58 -37.99 7.97
C ALA A 264 -46.63 -37.73 6.44
N GLU A 265 -47.75 -37.19 6.00
CA GLU A 265 -47.90 -36.70 4.62
C GLU A 265 -47.16 -35.35 4.48
N TRP A 266 -46.30 -35.25 3.48
CA TRP A 266 -45.54 -34.05 3.21
C TRP A 266 -46.21 -33.21 2.10
N LYS A 267 -46.42 -31.90 2.35
CA LYS A 267 -47.03 -30.97 1.40
C LYS A 267 -46.20 -29.70 1.27
N VAL A 268 -45.96 -29.27 0.04
CA VAL A 268 -45.41 -27.94 -0.21
C VAL A 268 -46.47 -26.91 0.09
N GLN A 269 -46.26 -26.09 1.12
CA GLN A 269 -47.21 -25.06 1.56
C GLN A 269 -47.06 -23.80 0.71
N SER A 270 -45.83 -23.36 0.46
CA SER A 270 -45.55 -22.14 -0.30
C SER A 270 -44.17 -22.25 -0.96
N ILE A 271 -44.03 -21.58 -2.09
CA ILE A 271 -42.75 -21.36 -2.78
C ILE A 271 -42.53 -19.84 -2.82
N GLU A 272 -41.43 -19.38 -2.27
CA GLU A 272 -41.02 -17.98 -2.37
C GLU A 272 -39.79 -17.86 -3.26
N GLU A 273 -39.92 -17.17 -4.36
CA GLU A 273 -38.80 -16.79 -5.23
C GLU A 273 -38.35 -15.38 -4.89
N LYS A 274 -37.08 -15.20 -4.57
CA LYS A 274 -36.51 -13.89 -4.23
C LYS A 274 -35.22 -13.65 -5.01
N GLU A 275 -35.23 -12.62 -5.83
CA GLU A 275 -34.00 -12.13 -6.44
C GLU A 275 -33.14 -11.43 -5.38
N ARG A 276 -31.89 -11.86 -5.28
CA ARG A 276 -30.88 -11.20 -4.43
C ARG A 276 -29.81 -10.56 -5.29
N SER A 277 -29.78 -9.25 -5.29
CA SER A 277 -28.71 -8.49 -5.92
C SER A 277 -27.52 -8.34 -4.97
N ARG A 278 -26.32 -8.70 -5.41
CA ARG A 278 -25.07 -8.42 -4.72
C ARG A 278 -24.33 -7.29 -5.42
N GLY A 279 -24.09 -6.19 -4.74
CA GLY A 279 -23.17 -5.17 -5.21
C GLY A 279 -21.71 -5.62 -5.13
N PRO A 280 -20.81 -5.03 -5.92
CA PRO A 280 -19.38 -5.24 -5.77
C PRO A 280 -18.89 -4.71 -4.43
N LEU A 281 -17.82 -5.30 -3.92
CA LEU A 281 -17.12 -4.82 -2.73
C LEU A 281 -16.41 -3.49 -3.05
N PRO A 282 -16.13 -2.67 -2.01
CA PRO A 282 -15.27 -1.50 -2.17
C PRO A 282 -13.90 -1.89 -2.71
N PRO A 283 -13.19 -0.96 -3.35
CA PRO A 283 -11.78 -1.13 -3.69
C PRO A 283 -10.94 -1.44 -2.46
N PHE A 284 -9.79 -2.05 -2.67
CA PHE A 284 -8.91 -2.43 -1.57
C PHE A 284 -8.36 -1.23 -0.80
N ILE A 285 -8.40 -1.37 0.52
CA ILE A 285 -7.58 -0.65 1.48
C ILE A 285 -6.56 -1.62 2.08
N THR A 286 -5.57 -1.13 2.82
CA THR A 286 -4.51 -1.97 3.40
C THR A 286 -5.06 -3.21 4.10
N SER A 287 -6.06 -3.03 4.98
CA SER A 287 -6.60 -4.14 5.77
C SER A 287 -7.35 -5.18 4.92
N THR A 288 -8.17 -4.74 3.96
CA THR A 288 -8.91 -5.67 3.09
C THR A 288 -8.01 -6.38 2.10
N MET A 289 -6.96 -5.72 1.59
CA MET A 289 -5.93 -6.36 0.77
C MET A 289 -5.21 -7.47 1.56
N GLN A 290 -4.81 -7.20 2.80
CA GLN A 290 -4.16 -8.21 3.65
C GLN A 290 -5.08 -9.40 3.94
N GLN A 291 -6.38 -9.16 4.21
CA GLN A 291 -7.37 -10.22 4.44
C GLN A 291 -7.55 -11.10 3.21
N GLU A 292 -7.72 -10.50 2.03
CA GLU A 292 -7.88 -11.27 0.78
C GLU A 292 -6.61 -12.02 0.40
N ALA A 293 -5.43 -11.42 0.57
CA ALA A 293 -4.17 -12.09 0.34
C ALA A 293 -3.97 -13.30 1.28
N SER A 294 -4.38 -13.17 2.56
CA SER A 294 -4.36 -14.28 3.51
C SER A 294 -5.31 -15.40 3.12
N ARG A 295 -6.56 -15.05 2.77
CA ARG A 295 -7.61 -16.04 2.45
C ARG A 295 -7.34 -16.77 1.15
N ARG A 296 -6.92 -16.07 0.09
CA ARG A 296 -6.81 -16.64 -1.27
C ARG A 296 -5.47 -17.25 -1.58
N ILE A 297 -4.38 -16.69 -1.06
CA ILE A 297 -3.02 -17.11 -1.40
C ILE A 297 -2.14 -17.39 -0.18
N GLY A 298 -2.69 -17.40 1.04
CA GLY A 298 -1.99 -17.77 2.27
C GLY A 298 -0.85 -16.82 2.67
N PHE A 299 -0.87 -15.57 2.19
CA PHE A 299 0.19 -14.61 2.54
C PHE A 299 0.01 -14.08 3.95
N SER A 300 1.11 -14.00 4.71
CA SER A 300 1.14 -13.21 5.95
C SER A 300 1.02 -11.72 5.65
N ALA A 301 0.58 -10.93 6.63
CA ALA A 301 0.52 -9.47 6.50
C ALA A 301 1.88 -8.87 6.08
N LYS A 302 2.99 -9.38 6.64
CA LYS A 302 4.35 -8.94 6.29
C LYS A 302 4.67 -9.23 4.82
N LYS A 303 4.38 -10.44 4.34
CA LYS A 303 4.61 -10.83 2.93
C LYS A 303 3.75 -9.99 1.99
N THR A 304 2.47 -9.80 2.32
CA THR A 304 1.54 -8.96 1.56
C THR A 304 2.08 -7.54 1.41
N MET A 305 2.48 -6.90 2.51
CA MET A 305 2.96 -5.52 2.47
C MET A 305 4.30 -5.38 1.73
N SER A 306 5.24 -6.32 1.90
CA SER A 306 6.51 -6.27 1.17
C SER A 306 6.32 -6.48 -0.34
N THR A 307 5.40 -7.34 -0.74
CA THR A 307 5.05 -7.53 -2.17
C THR A 307 4.36 -6.28 -2.73
N ALA A 308 3.38 -5.72 -2.01
CA ALA A 308 2.70 -4.50 -2.43
C ALA A 308 3.67 -3.32 -2.56
N GLN A 309 4.64 -3.17 -1.64
CA GLN A 309 5.68 -2.15 -1.72
C GLN A 309 6.51 -2.29 -3.00
N ARG A 310 6.92 -3.51 -3.35
CA ARG A 310 7.66 -3.77 -4.60
C ARG A 310 6.83 -3.43 -5.84
N LEU A 311 5.55 -3.76 -5.84
CA LEU A 311 4.65 -3.44 -6.97
C LEU A 311 4.41 -1.93 -7.11
N TYR A 312 4.36 -1.20 -6.01
CA TYR A 312 4.24 0.26 -6.00
C TYR A 312 5.54 0.95 -6.45
N GLU A 313 6.69 0.56 -5.88
CA GLU A 313 7.99 1.16 -6.22
C GLU A 313 8.44 0.84 -7.64
N GLY A 314 7.99 -0.28 -8.17
CA GLY A 314 8.26 -0.77 -9.50
C GLY A 314 9.03 -2.09 -9.52
N VAL A 315 8.68 -2.92 -10.48
CA VAL A 315 9.33 -4.20 -10.78
C VAL A 315 9.91 -4.15 -12.18
N ASP A 316 11.03 -4.84 -12.39
CA ASP A 316 11.64 -4.91 -13.70
C ASP A 316 10.82 -5.87 -14.59
N LEU A 317 10.27 -5.33 -15.67
CA LEU A 317 9.46 -6.05 -16.66
C LEU A 317 10.23 -6.11 -17.98
N ASP A 318 11.22 -6.98 -18.10
CA ASP A 318 12.02 -7.22 -19.32
C ASP A 318 12.33 -5.93 -20.12
N LYS A 319 11.87 -5.88 -21.37
CA LYS A 319 12.11 -4.74 -22.28
C LYS A 319 11.46 -3.43 -21.81
N SER A 320 10.43 -3.49 -20.96
CA SER A 320 9.74 -2.31 -20.43
C SER A 320 10.51 -1.68 -19.27
N GLY A 321 11.53 -2.37 -18.73
CA GLY A 321 12.32 -1.95 -17.57
C GLY A 321 11.47 -1.81 -16.31
N THR A 322 11.96 -1.12 -15.28
CA THR A 322 11.29 -0.97 -13.99
C THR A 322 9.94 -0.22 -14.13
N THR A 323 8.83 -0.84 -13.76
CA THR A 323 7.46 -0.32 -13.92
C THR A 323 6.67 -0.50 -12.62
N ALA A 324 6.06 0.58 -12.13
CA ALA A 324 5.10 0.53 -11.03
C ALA A 324 3.77 -0.06 -11.52
N LEU A 325 3.14 -0.91 -10.72
CA LEU A 325 1.95 -1.66 -11.13
C LEU A 325 0.70 -1.32 -10.32
N ILE A 326 0.86 -0.79 -9.11
CA ILE A 326 -0.26 -0.44 -8.24
C ILE A 326 -0.09 0.95 -7.63
N THR A 327 -1.20 1.52 -7.14
CA THR A 327 -1.20 2.74 -6.31
C THR A 327 -0.59 2.47 -4.94
N TYR A 328 -0.35 3.54 -4.17
CA TYR A 328 0.20 3.46 -2.82
C TYR A 328 -0.64 2.56 -1.90
N MET A 329 0.01 1.58 -1.27
CA MET A 329 -0.68 0.48 -0.58
C MET A 329 -0.96 0.73 0.90
N ARG A 330 -0.43 1.79 1.51
CA ARG A 330 -0.77 2.16 2.90
C ARG A 330 -1.86 3.21 2.89
N THR A 331 -3.08 2.76 2.73
CA THR A 331 -4.25 3.63 2.61
C THR A 331 -5.47 3.02 3.30
N ASP A 332 -6.32 3.85 3.84
CA ASP A 332 -7.65 3.53 4.33
C ASP A 332 -8.75 4.17 3.46
N SER A 333 -8.36 4.82 2.36
CA SER A 333 -9.27 5.42 1.40
C SER A 333 -9.78 4.40 0.39
N VAL A 334 -11.07 4.45 0.08
CA VAL A 334 -11.70 3.69 -1.01
C VAL A 334 -11.98 4.57 -2.24
N ARG A 335 -11.45 5.79 -2.26
CA ARG A 335 -11.59 6.72 -3.39
C ARG A 335 -10.79 6.23 -4.59
N ILE A 336 -11.34 6.40 -5.78
CA ILE A 336 -10.65 6.14 -7.05
C ILE A 336 -10.68 7.44 -7.86
N ALA A 337 -9.55 7.83 -8.45
CA ALA A 337 -9.47 8.98 -9.35
C ALA A 337 -10.40 8.79 -10.56
N ASN A 338 -10.88 9.90 -11.11
CA ASN A 338 -11.82 9.86 -12.22
C ASN A 338 -11.23 9.16 -13.44
N GLU A 339 -9.98 9.49 -13.76
CA GLU A 339 -9.24 8.94 -14.91
C GLU A 339 -9.07 7.42 -14.80
N ALA A 340 -8.80 6.93 -13.58
CA ALA A 340 -8.68 5.48 -13.35
C ALA A 340 -10.03 4.76 -13.51
N ARG A 341 -11.14 5.42 -13.15
CA ARG A 341 -12.48 4.88 -13.40
C ARG A 341 -12.82 4.85 -14.88
N ASP A 342 -12.44 5.90 -15.61
CA ASP A 342 -12.66 5.97 -17.05
C ASP A 342 -11.84 4.90 -17.77
N ALA A 343 -10.57 4.74 -17.43
CA ALA A 343 -9.71 3.65 -17.95
C ALA A 343 -10.29 2.26 -17.65
N ALA A 344 -10.79 2.03 -16.43
CA ALA A 344 -11.44 0.77 -16.07
C ALA A 344 -12.74 0.54 -16.85
N LYS A 345 -13.54 1.59 -17.07
CA LYS A 345 -14.75 1.53 -17.90
C LYS A 345 -14.41 1.13 -19.34
N ASP A 346 -13.43 1.80 -19.95
CA ASP A 346 -13.03 1.54 -21.32
C ASP A 346 -12.50 0.10 -21.48
N PHE A 347 -11.69 -0.35 -20.52
CA PHE A 347 -11.21 -1.72 -20.47
C PHE A 347 -12.36 -2.73 -20.34
N ILE A 348 -13.32 -2.52 -19.44
CA ILE A 348 -14.44 -3.44 -19.21
C ILE A 348 -15.35 -3.46 -20.46
N VAL A 349 -15.72 -2.30 -20.97
CA VAL A 349 -16.63 -2.22 -22.14
C VAL A 349 -15.96 -2.80 -23.38
N GLY A 350 -14.66 -2.55 -23.57
CA GLY A 350 -13.91 -3.05 -24.72
C GLY A 350 -13.69 -4.57 -24.71
N ASN A 351 -13.44 -5.16 -23.54
CA ASN A 351 -13.11 -6.59 -23.44
C ASN A 351 -14.31 -7.49 -23.12
N PHE A 352 -15.31 -6.97 -22.40
CA PHE A 352 -16.44 -7.78 -21.91
C PHE A 352 -17.81 -7.26 -22.40
N GLY A 353 -17.90 -6.04 -22.90
CA GLY A 353 -19.12 -5.44 -23.38
C GLY A 353 -19.84 -4.55 -22.35
N LYS A 354 -20.78 -3.73 -22.86
CA LYS A 354 -21.49 -2.71 -22.07
C LYS A 354 -22.30 -3.27 -20.89
N ASN A 355 -22.80 -4.50 -21.00
CA ASN A 355 -23.59 -5.15 -19.95
C ASN A 355 -22.82 -5.44 -18.68
N TYR A 356 -21.48 -5.47 -18.74
CA TYR A 356 -20.59 -5.70 -17.60
C TYR A 356 -20.21 -4.42 -16.87
N TYR A 357 -20.61 -3.25 -17.38
CA TYR A 357 -20.37 -1.98 -16.72
C TYR A 357 -21.70 -1.37 -16.23
N PRO A 358 -21.79 -0.94 -14.95
CA PRO A 358 -23.04 -0.43 -14.41
C PRO A 358 -23.42 0.92 -15.10
N PRO A 359 -24.73 1.22 -15.28
CA PRO A 359 -25.19 2.45 -15.92
C PRO A 359 -24.70 3.74 -15.26
N LYS A 360 -24.48 3.68 -13.92
CA LYS A 360 -23.90 4.79 -13.14
C LYS A 360 -22.66 4.28 -12.40
N PRO A 361 -21.56 5.06 -12.40
CA PRO A 361 -20.37 4.73 -11.62
C PRO A 361 -20.73 4.55 -10.15
N ARG A 362 -20.13 3.54 -9.50
CA ARG A 362 -20.32 3.31 -8.07
C ARG A 362 -19.30 4.10 -7.26
N TYR A 363 -19.79 4.72 -6.21
CA TYR A 363 -18.98 5.47 -5.25
C TYR A 363 -19.09 4.80 -3.89
N PHE A 364 -17.95 4.68 -3.22
CA PHE A 364 -17.86 4.16 -1.86
C PHE A 364 -17.42 5.27 -0.94
N LYS A 365 -18.05 5.36 0.24
CA LYS A 365 -17.65 6.35 1.26
C LYS A 365 -16.46 5.80 2.06
N SER A 366 -15.38 6.56 2.13
CA SER A 366 -14.30 6.33 3.09
C SER A 366 -14.81 6.60 4.51
N LYS A 367 -14.19 5.95 5.50
CA LYS A 367 -14.46 6.29 6.91
C LYS A 367 -13.94 7.71 7.17
N GLY A 368 -14.59 8.47 8.05
CA GLY A 368 -14.29 9.88 8.30
C GLY A 368 -12.87 10.20 8.79
N SER A 369 -12.08 9.19 9.16
CA SER A 369 -10.66 9.30 9.52
C SER A 369 -9.70 9.03 8.35
N ALA A 370 -10.22 8.72 7.15
CA ALA A 370 -9.39 8.45 5.98
C ALA A 370 -8.69 9.73 5.51
N GLN A 371 -7.40 9.64 5.21
CA GLN A 371 -6.66 10.75 4.62
C GLN A 371 -7.20 11.02 3.21
N GLU A 372 -7.86 12.16 3.01
CA GLU A 372 -8.54 12.52 1.75
C GLU A 372 -7.60 12.55 0.53
N ALA A 373 -6.30 12.75 0.75
CA ALA A 373 -5.29 12.77 -0.29
C ALA A 373 -4.96 11.39 -0.90
N HIS A 374 -5.33 10.30 -0.22
CA HIS A 374 -5.01 8.94 -0.66
C HIS A 374 -6.08 8.37 -1.58
N GLU A 375 -5.65 7.49 -2.50
CA GLU A 375 -6.52 6.62 -3.29
C GLU A 375 -6.59 5.21 -2.69
N ALA A 376 -7.58 4.43 -3.16
CA ALA A 376 -7.64 3.00 -2.95
C ALA A 376 -6.49 2.27 -3.65
N ILE A 377 -6.21 1.05 -3.20
CA ILE A 377 -5.21 0.19 -3.85
C ILE A 377 -5.82 -0.40 -5.12
N ARG A 378 -5.24 -0.07 -6.26
CA ARG A 378 -5.69 -0.51 -7.59
C ARG A 378 -4.51 -0.70 -8.55
N PRO A 379 -4.68 -1.47 -9.63
CA PRO A 379 -3.76 -1.45 -10.76
C PRO A 379 -3.63 -0.03 -11.34
N LEU A 380 -2.46 0.34 -11.81
CA LEU A 380 -2.23 1.61 -12.52
C LEU A 380 -2.83 1.56 -13.93
N ASP A 381 -2.64 0.45 -14.60
CA ASP A 381 -3.16 0.18 -15.93
C ASP A 381 -3.98 -1.13 -15.92
N PRO A 382 -5.31 -1.06 -16.09
CA PRO A 382 -6.16 -2.25 -16.11
C PRO A 382 -5.88 -3.18 -17.30
N SER A 383 -5.21 -2.72 -18.34
CA SER A 383 -4.84 -3.54 -19.50
C SER A 383 -3.69 -4.50 -19.22
N ILE A 384 -2.87 -4.23 -18.20
CA ILE A 384 -1.80 -5.11 -17.76
C ILE A 384 -2.37 -6.15 -16.79
N THR A 385 -2.73 -7.31 -17.32
CA THR A 385 -3.35 -8.37 -16.52
C THR A 385 -2.30 -9.24 -15.80
N PRO A 386 -2.67 -9.98 -14.74
CA PRO A 386 -1.78 -10.96 -14.12
C PRO A 386 -1.26 -12.03 -15.10
N ALA A 387 -2.03 -12.37 -16.15
CA ALA A 387 -1.61 -13.30 -17.19
C ALA A 387 -0.44 -12.74 -18.01
N ASP A 388 -0.46 -11.45 -18.34
CA ASP A 388 0.60 -10.79 -19.09
C ASP A 388 1.92 -10.66 -18.29
N LEU A 389 1.80 -10.71 -16.97
CA LEU A 389 2.92 -10.63 -16.04
C LEU A 389 3.50 -12.00 -15.65
N LYS A 390 2.82 -13.10 -16.02
CA LYS A 390 3.27 -14.44 -15.70
C LYS A 390 4.63 -14.72 -16.35
N GLY A 391 5.61 -15.12 -15.53
CA GLY A 391 6.99 -15.35 -15.97
C GLY A 391 7.87 -14.09 -16.10
N LYS A 392 7.30 -12.89 -15.97
CA LYS A 392 8.05 -11.63 -16.00
C LYS A 392 8.32 -11.06 -14.61
N LEU A 393 7.57 -11.50 -13.61
CA LEU A 393 7.78 -11.10 -12.23
C LEU A 393 8.80 -12.02 -11.55
N PRO A 394 9.69 -11.47 -10.70
CA PRO A 394 10.56 -12.31 -9.86
C PRO A 394 9.69 -13.14 -8.89
N ALA A 395 10.19 -14.32 -8.55
CA ALA A 395 9.52 -15.29 -7.66
C ALA A 395 9.25 -14.73 -6.24
#